data_7319ae3635e2cb9cecb8da94b984fa48
#
_entry.id   7319ae3635e2cb9cecb8da94b984fa48
#
_cell.length_a   1.000
_cell.length_b   1.000
_cell.length_c   1.000
_cell.angle_alpha   90.00
_cell.angle_beta   90.00
_cell.angle_gamma   90.00
#
_symmetry.space_group_name_H-M   'P 1'
#
loop_
_entity.id
_entity.type
_entity.pdbx_description
1 polymer ?
#
loop_
_entity_poly.entity_id
_entity_poly.type
_entity_poly.pdbx_seq_one_letter_code
_entity_poly.pdbx_strand_id
1 'polypeptide(L)'
;MIAKQSANTFGRCKYMKKAIIGKKVGMTQIFDENGRVIPVTVVEAGPCVVVQKKTIEKDGYEAIQVGFGDVREKLVNSPRKGHFAKAGVSLRRTLKEFRLENANEYEVGQEITADVFVAGDKVDVSGVSKGKGFQGVIKRWNANRGPMSH
;
A
#
# COMPACT_ATOMS: atom_id res chain seq x y z
N MET A 1 3.33 -3.48 0.52
CA MET A 1 2.19 -3.32 1.45
C MET A 1 1.60 -1.94 1.22
N ILE A 2 0.31 -1.79 1.31
CA ILE A 2 -0.40 -0.53 1.10
C ILE A 2 -1.15 -0.24 2.38
N ALA A 3 -0.87 0.88 3.01
CA ALA A 3 -1.66 1.38 4.13
C ALA A 3 -2.62 2.46 3.63
N LYS A 4 -3.87 2.37 4.01
CA LYS A 4 -4.93 3.32 3.64
C LYS A 4 -5.88 3.49 4.81
N GLN A 5 -6.29 4.72 5.02
CA GLN A 5 -7.34 5.05 5.98
C GLN A 5 -8.67 5.10 5.24
N SER A 6 -9.60 4.20 5.59
CA SER A 6 -10.94 4.22 5.05
C SER A 6 -11.85 5.10 5.90
N ALA A 7 -12.72 5.85 5.28
CA ALA A 7 -13.82 6.49 5.99
C ALA A 7 -14.84 5.42 6.39
N ASN A 8 -15.15 5.35 7.68
CA ASN A 8 -16.18 4.46 8.20
C ASN A 8 -17.53 4.82 7.58
N THR A 9 -18.15 3.91 6.86
CA THR A 9 -19.60 3.69 6.87
C THR A 9 -19.97 2.57 5.90
N PHE A 10 -20.94 1.80 6.22
CA PHE A 10 -21.60 0.74 5.45
C PHE A 10 -21.72 1.10 3.94
N GLY A 11 -20.81 0.59 3.14
CA GLY A 11 -20.75 0.81 1.70
C GLY A 11 -19.31 0.81 1.22
N ARG A 12 -18.99 0.17 0.11
CA ARG A 12 -17.63 0.19 -0.48
C ARG A 12 -17.21 1.65 -0.68
N CYS A 13 -16.38 2.17 0.22
CA CYS A 13 -15.80 3.50 0.05
C CYS A 13 -15.06 3.56 -1.28
N LYS A 14 -15.62 4.32 -2.22
CA LYS A 14 -15.06 4.54 -3.54
C LYS A 14 -13.78 5.37 -3.46
N TYR A 15 -13.64 6.18 -2.42
CA TYR A 15 -12.54 7.10 -2.19
C TYR A 15 -11.93 6.89 -0.80
N MET A 16 -10.64 7.18 -0.68
CA MET A 16 -9.85 7.07 0.54
C MET A 16 -9.41 8.46 0.99
N LYS A 17 -9.23 8.67 2.30
CA LYS A 17 -8.71 9.95 2.83
C LYS A 17 -7.20 10.07 2.65
N LYS A 18 -6.47 9.02 3.02
CA LYS A 18 -5.01 8.97 2.99
C LYS A 18 -4.58 7.60 2.47
N ALA A 19 -3.49 7.54 1.71
CA ALA A 19 -2.91 6.28 1.26
C ALA A 19 -1.41 6.41 1.06
N ILE A 20 -0.66 5.34 1.36
CA ILE A 20 0.79 5.27 1.16
C ILE A 20 1.20 3.85 0.78
N ILE A 21 2.32 3.73 0.07
CA ILE A 21 2.95 2.45 -0.20
C ILE A 21 4.10 2.28 0.78
N GLY A 22 4.20 1.09 1.38
CA GLY A 22 5.28 0.79 2.28
C GLY A 22 5.81 -0.64 2.13
N LYS A 23 6.94 -0.89 2.74
CA LYS A 23 7.59 -2.20 2.81
C LYS A 23 7.58 -2.70 4.24
N LYS A 24 7.08 -3.92 4.45
CA LYS A 24 7.18 -4.57 5.76
C LYS A 24 8.64 -4.90 6.06
N VAL A 25 9.20 -4.33 7.10
CA VAL A 25 10.56 -4.61 7.58
C VAL A 25 10.54 -5.86 8.45
N GLY A 26 9.63 -5.93 9.42
CA GLY A 26 9.54 -7.05 10.36
C GLY A 26 8.41 -6.89 11.36
N MET A 27 8.45 -7.70 12.38
CA MET A 27 7.57 -7.61 13.54
C MET A 27 8.43 -7.53 14.81
N THR A 28 7.94 -6.78 15.78
CA THR A 28 8.52 -6.65 17.11
C THR A 28 7.41 -6.48 18.13
N GLN A 29 7.76 -6.18 19.35
CA GLN A 29 6.82 -5.89 20.41
C GLN A 29 7.24 -4.61 21.13
N ILE A 30 6.26 -3.89 21.62
CA ILE A 30 6.42 -2.73 22.49
C ILE A 30 5.69 -2.99 23.81
N PHE A 31 6.07 -2.26 24.84
CA PHE A 31 5.43 -2.36 26.16
C PHE A 31 4.62 -1.09 26.38
N ASP A 32 3.38 -1.28 26.84
CA ASP A 32 2.51 -0.20 27.30
C ASP A 32 2.98 0.26 28.70
N GLU A 33 2.49 1.42 29.16
CA GLU A 33 2.74 1.98 30.49
C GLU A 33 2.36 1.00 31.61
N ASN A 34 1.41 0.12 31.36
CA ASN A 34 0.98 -0.93 32.29
C ASN A 34 1.81 -2.23 32.19
N GLY A 35 2.91 -2.25 31.44
CA GLY A 35 3.75 -3.43 31.21
C GLY A 35 3.13 -4.49 30.29
N ARG A 36 2.03 -4.19 29.59
CA ARG A 36 1.42 -5.11 28.62
C ARG A 36 2.23 -5.16 27.33
N VAL A 37 2.44 -6.35 26.80
CA VAL A 37 3.10 -6.58 25.53
C VAL A 37 2.15 -6.32 24.38
N ILE A 38 2.52 -5.41 23.50
CA ILE A 38 1.77 -5.09 22.28
C ILE A 38 2.58 -5.55 21.07
N PRO A 39 2.12 -6.55 20.29
CA PRO A 39 2.79 -6.94 19.06
C PRO A 39 2.60 -5.87 17.98
N VAL A 40 3.70 -5.46 17.35
CA VAL A 40 3.70 -4.42 16.32
C VAL A 40 4.40 -4.89 15.05
N THR A 41 3.93 -4.40 13.92
CA THR A 41 4.60 -4.57 12.62
C THR A 41 5.29 -3.28 12.24
N VAL A 42 6.59 -3.37 11.96
CA VAL A 42 7.39 -2.24 11.47
C VAL A 42 7.28 -2.16 9.96
N VAL A 43 6.84 -1.01 9.48
CA VAL A 43 6.66 -0.72 8.05
C VAL A 43 7.48 0.52 7.69
N GLU A 44 8.34 0.39 6.69
CA GLU A 44 9.00 1.51 6.02
C GLU A 44 7.98 2.15 5.07
N ALA A 45 7.41 3.29 5.44
CA ALA A 45 6.36 3.97 4.70
C ALA A 45 6.91 5.21 3.97
N GLY A 46 6.98 5.14 2.65
CA GLY A 46 7.51 6.24 1.84
C GLY A 46 9.05 6.34 1.82
N PRO A 47 9.62 7.40 1.24
CA PRO A 47 8.91 8.43 0.47
C PRO A 47 8.28 7.89 -0.81
N CYS A 48 7.08 8.31 -1.08
CA CYS A 48 6.34 7.98 -2.30
C CYS A 48 6.24 9.23 -3.17
N VAL A 49 6.37 9.10 -4.48
CA VAL A 49 6.32 10.23 -5.41
C VAL A 49 5.09 10.13 -6.29
N VAL A 50 4.37 11.24 -6.46
CA VAL A 50 3.23 11.32 -7.38
C VAL A 50 3.74 11.36 -8.81
N VAL A 51 3.39 10.33 -9.60
CA VAL A 51 3.85 10.17 -10.98
C VAL A 51 2.81 10.69 -11.98
N GLN A 52 1.53 10.50 -11.68
CA GLN A 52 0.45 10.94 -12.56
C GLN A 52 -0.78 11.30 -11.73
N LYS A 53 -1.48 12.32 -12.18
CA LYS A 53 -2.80 12.71 -11.68
C LYS A 53 -3.84 12.36 -12.72
N LYS A 54 -4.92 11.74 -12.30
CA LYS A 54 -6.08 11.41 -13.13
C LYS A 54 -7.24 12.33 -12.79
N THR A 55 -7.89 12.85 -13.83
CA THR A 55 -8.98 13.79 -13.70
C THR A 55 -10.24 13.25 -14.37
N ILE A 56 -11.41 13.71 -13.93
CA ILE A 56 -12.70 13.28 -14.49
C ILE A 56 -12.77 13.57 -15.99
N GLU A 57 -12.26 14.71 -16.44
CA GLU A 57 -12.33 15.14 -17.86
C GLU A 57 -11.57 14.21 -18.80
N LYS A 58 -10.41 13.69 -18.38
CA LYS A 58 -9.52 12.87 -19.23
C LYS A 58 -9.69 11.38 -19.01
N ASP A 59 -9.85 10.96 -17.75
CA ASP A 59 -9.80 9.56 -17.33
C ASP A 59 -11.15 9.05 -16.82
N GLY A 60 -12.15 9.95 -16.63
CA GLY A 60 -13.47 9.61 -16.12
C GLY A 60 -13.55 9.40 -14.61
N TYR A 61 -12.44 9.58 -13.87
CA TYR A 61 -12.39 9.48 -12.42
C TYR A 61 -11.18 10.22 -11.85
N GLU A 62 -11.24 10.57 -10.57
CA GLU A 62 -10.16 11.24 -9.87
C GLU A 62 -9.30 10.22 -9.13
N ALA A 63 -7.98 10.29 -9.35
CA ALA A 63 -6.99 9.45 -8.68
C ALA A 63 -5.59 10.04 -8.81
N ILE A 64 -4.69 9.62 -7.94
CA ILE A 64 -3.25 9.82 -8.09
C ILE A 64 -2.53 8.49 -8.28
N GLN A 65 -1.58 8.47 -9.19
CA GLN A 65 -0.67 7.35 -9.34
C GLN A 65 0.62 7.67 -8.61
N VAL A 66 0.99 6.79 -7.69
CA VAL A 66 2.11 6.99 -6.77
C VAL A 66 3.17 5.92 -7.02
N GLY A 67 4.43 6.35 -7.05
CA GLY A 67 5.61 5.52 -7.20
C GLY A 67 6.37 5.33 -5.90
N PHE A 68 6.84 4.10 -5.62
CA PHE A 68 7.60 3.74 -4.44
C PHE A 68 8.79 2.84 -4.76
N GLY A 69 9.88 3.05 -4.04
CA GLY A 69 11.11 2.26 -4.12
C GLY A 69 11.90 2.53 -5.41
N ASP A 70 13.20 2.71 -5.28
CA ASP A 70 14.07 2.98 -6.40
C ASP A 70 14.36 1.73 -7.22
N VAL A 71 14.62 1.92 -8.50
CA VAL A 71 14.96 0.84 -9.42
C VAL A 71 16.05 1.28 -10.38
N ARG A 72 16.99 0.37 -10.65
CA ARG A 72 18.06 0.62 -11.63
C ARG A 72 17.46 0.68 -13.04
N GLU A 73 17.95 1.61 -13.86
CA GLU A 73 17.46 1.84 -15.21
C GLU A 73 17.44 0.59 -16.11
N LYS A 74 18.43 -0.29 -15.96
CA LYS A 74 18.54 -1.56 -16.72
C LYS A 74 17.36 -2.53 -16.46
N LEU A 75 16.65 -2.38 -15.34
CA LEU A 75 15.52 -3.24 -14.95
C LEU A 75 14.16 -2.66 -15.38
N VAL A 76 14.16 -1.53 -16.06
CA VAL A 76 12.93 -0.85 -16.49
C VAL A 76 12.86 -0.87 -18.02
N ASN A 77 11.74 -1.34 -18.54
CA ASN A 77 11.46 -1.37 -19.97
C ASN A 77 11.12 0.03 -20.52
N SER A 78 11.32 0.22 -21.84
CA SER A 78 11.17 1.52 -22.50
C SER A 78 9.83 2.22 -22.28
N PRO A 79 8.65 1.57 -22.31
CA PRO A 79 7.38 2.23 -22.05
C PRO A 79 7.30 2.84 -20.65
N ARG A 80 7.81 2.14 -19.64
CA ARG A 80 7.84 2.66 -18.26
C ARG A 80 8.82 3.82 -18.12
N LYS A 81 9.99 3.77 -18.79
CA LYS A 81 10.93 4.90 -18.81
C LYS A 81 10.26 6.15 -19.38
N GLY A 82 9.55 6.02 -20.51
CA GLY A 82 8.81 7.12 -21.12
C GLY A 82 7.72 7.70 -20.18
N HIS A 83 7.05 6.84 -19.43
CA HIS A 83 6.03 7.26 -18.47
C HIS A 83 6.63 8.13 -17.34
N PHE A 84 7.75 7.71 -16.75
CA PHE A 84 8.46 8.49 -15.72
C PHE A 84 9.10 9.77 -16.30
N ALA A 85 9.67 9.70 -17.50
CA ALA A 85 10.25 10.86 -18.16
C ALA A 85 9.19 11.95 -18.42
N LYS A 86 7.99 11.57 -18.84
CA LYS A 86 6.85 12.50 -19.00
C LYS A 86 6.47 13.22 -17.71
N ALA A 87 6.61 12.54 -16.57
CA ALA A 87 6.33 13.09 -15.26
C ALA A 87 7.52 13.88 -14.66
N GLY A 88 8.71 13.79 -15.26
CA GLY A 88 9.93 14.39 -14.72
C GLY A 88 10.42 13.75 -13.40
N VAL A 89 10.03 12.50 -13.15
CA VAL A 89 10.28 11.80 -11.89
C VAL A 89 11.27 10.66 -12.08
N SER A 90 12.09 10.38 -11.06
CA SER A 90 13.00 9.24 -11.04
C SER A 90 12.26 7.90 -11.16
N LEU A 91 12.95 6.89 -11.70
CA LEU A 91 12.36 5.56 -11.91
C LEU A 91 11.99 4.90 -10.57
N ARG A 92 10.74 4.46 -10.45
CA ARG A 92 10.24 3.78 -9.27
C ARG A 92 9.87 2.33 -9.56
N ARG A 93 10.10 1.45 -8.59
CA ARG A 93 9.87 0.01 -8.74
C ARG A 93 8.39 -0.32 -8.79
N THR A 94 7.62 0.23 -7.85
CA THR A 94 6.19 -0.07 -7.67
C THR A 94 5.37 1.16 -8.01
N LEU A 95 4.38 0.99 -8.87
CA LEU A 95 3.37 1.99 -9.17
C LEU A 95 2.01 1.49 -8.69
N LYS A 96 1.28 2.32 -7.99
CA LYS A 96 -0.09 2.06 -7.56
C LYS A 96 -0.93 3.32 -7.68
N GLU A 97 -2.19 3.12 -7.97
CA GLU A 97 -3.18 4.17 -8.11
C GLU A 97 -4.08 4.20 -6.88
N PHE A 98 -4.32 5.40 -6.37
CA PHE A 98 -5.18 5.65 -5.23
C PHE A 98 -6.27 6.65 -5.62
N ARG A 99 -7.52 6.29 -5.38
CA ARG A 99 -8.67 7.18 -5.49
C ARG A 99 -8.84 7.90 -4.16
N LEU A 100 -8.34 9.11 -4.09
CA LEU A 100 -8.41 9.95 -2.90
C LEU A 100 -9.52 10.98 -3.05
N GLU A 101 -10.15 11.36 -1.93
CA GLU A 101 -11.15 12.44 -1.88
C GLU A 101 -10.53 13.79 -2.29
N ASN A 102 -9.27 13.99 -1.95
CA ASN A 102 -8.49 15.19 -2.22
C ASN A 102 -7.44 15.00 -3.33
N ALA A 103 -7.67 14.15 -4.32
CA ALA A 103 -6.72 13.89 -5.40
C ALA A 103 -6.29 15.17 -6.16
N ASN A 104 -7.13 16.19 -6.14
CA ASN A 104 -6.89 17.47 -6.81
C ASN A 104 -5.85 18.36 -6.13
N GLU A 105 -5.57 18.14 -4.85
CA GLU A 105 -4.59 18.91 -4.08
C GLU A 105 -3.14 18.47 -4.36
N TYR A 106 -2.95 17.26 -4.89
CA TYR A 106 -1.63 16.72 -5.17
C TYR A 106 -1.09 17.19 -6.52
N GLU A 107 0.21 17.46 -6.56
CA GLU A 107 0.94 17.82 -7.77
C GLU A 107 1.85 16.67 -8.23
N VAL A 108 2.10 16.60 -9.55
CA VAL A 108 3.04 15.61 -10.12
C VAL A 108 4.45 15.97 -9.67
N GLY A 109 5.18 14.97 -9.17
CA GLY A 109 6.51 15.15 -8.56
C GLY A 109 6.49 15.38 -7.04
N GLN A 110 5.32 15.63 -6.44
CA GLN A 110 5.19 15.80 -4.99
C GLN A 110 5.55 14.52 -4.25
N GLU A 111 6.27 14.64 -3.15
CA GLU A 111 6.59 13.53 -2.26
C GLU A 111 5.55 13.38 -1.15
N ILE A 112 5.18 12.14 -0.88
CA ILE A 112 4.26 11.75 0.20
C ILE A 112 5.08 10.92 1.20
N THR A 113 5.22 11.42 2.42
CA THR A 113 5.95 10.79 3.52
C THR A 113 4.99 10.18 4.55
N ALA A 114 5.54 9.49 5.54
CA ALA A 114 4.76 8.90 6.62
C ALA A 114 4.01 9.93 7.48
N ASP A 115 4.43 11.19 7.47
CA ASP A 115 3.87 12.29 8.26
C ASP A 115 2.40 12.59 7.95
N VAL A 116 1.91 12.06 6.81
CA VAL A 116 0.48 12.11 6.47
C VAL A 116 -0.38 11.39 7.53
N PHE A 117 0.18 10.41 8.25
CA PHE A 117 -0.50 9.65 9.29
C PHE A 117 -0.15 10.16 10.68
N VAL A 118 -1.12 10.16 11.55
CA VAL A 118 -0.98 10.56 12.96
C VAL A 118 -1.08 9.32 13.85
N ALA A 119 -0.40 9.34 15.00
CA ALA A 119 -0.51 8.27 15.98
C ALA A 119 -1.98 8.08 16.41
N GLY A 120 -2.45 6.84 16.43
CA GLY A 120 -3.84 6.49 16.69
C GLY A 120 -4.73 6.36 15.44
N ASP A 121 -4.25 6.73 14.24
CA ASP A 121 -4.99 6.50 12.99
C ASP A 121 -5.22 5.00 12.77
N LYS A 122 -6.46 4.62 12.48
CA LYS A 122 -6.79 3.26 12.06
C LYS A 122 -6.54 3.12 10.56
N VAL A 123 -5.71 2.14 10.19
CA VAL A 123 -5.31 1.92 8.80
C VAL A 123 -5.67 0.51 8.33
N ASP A 124 -6.14 0.40 7.10
CA ASP A 124 -6.30 -0.86 6.41
C ASP A 124 -5.01 -1.18 5.66
N VAL A 125 -4.46 -2.35 5.87
CA VAL A 125 -3.23 -2.78 5.23
C VAL A 125 -3.51 -3.91 4.26
N SER A 126 -3.13 -3.75 3.00
CA SER A 126 -3.23 -4.78 1.98
C SER A 126 -1.87 -5.11 1.37
N GLY A 127 -1.66 -6.37 1.03
CA GLY A 127 -0.42 -6.81 0.44
C GLY A 127 -0.51 -8.23 -0.09
N VAL A 128 0.51 -8.63 -0.84
CA VAL A 128 0.65 -10.00 -1.32
C VAL A 128 1.46 -10.79 -0.28
N SER A 129 0.88 -11.86 0.23
CA SER A 129 1.56 -12.74 1.18
C SER A 129 2.61 -13.62 0.47
N LYS A 130 3.58 -14.13 1.25
CA LYS A 130 4.55 -15.09 0.72
C LYS A 130 3.83 -16.33 0.20
N GLY A 131 4.25 -16.83 -0.95
CA GLY A 131 3.80 -18.11 -1.49
C GLY A 131 4.12 -19.27 -0.55
N LYS A 132 3.21 -20.22 -0.44
CA LYS A 132 3.34 -21.44 0.39
C LYS A 132 3.40 -22.72 -0.44
N GLY A 133 3.44 -22.57 -1.77
CA GLY A 133 3.37 -23.69 -2.70
C GLY A 133 1.97 -24.33 -2.70
N PHE A 134 1.91 -25.53 -3.22
CA PHE A 134 0.69 -26.36 -3.18
C PHE A 134 0.51 -26.96 -1.79
N GLN A 135 -0.60 -26.62 -1.13
CA GLN A 135 -0.87 -27.04 0.26
C GLN A 135 -2.12 -27.90 0.32
N GLY A 136 -2.08 -28.92 1.18
CA GLY A 136 -3.26 -29.72 1.51
C GLY A 136 -4.36 -28.87 2.16
N VAL A 137 -5.61 -29.33 2.02
CA VAL A 137 -6.82 -28.63 2.48
C VAL A 137 -6.75 -28.27 3.97
N ILE A 138 -6.30 -29.19 4.79
CA ILE A 138 -6.20 -29.01 6.24
C ILE A 138 -5.28 -27.84 6.59
N LYS A 139 -4.10 -27.76 5.94
CA LYS A 139 -3.13 -26.70 6.20
C LYS A 139 -3.54 -25.37 5.59
N ARG A 140 -4.12 -25.38 4.38
CA ARG A 140 -4.48 -24.15 3.66
C ARG A 140 -5.69 -23.45 4.26
N TRP A 141 -6.70 -24.23 4.65
CA TRP A 141 -8.01 -23.75 5.05
C TRP A 141 -8.30 -23.95 6.53
N ASN A 142 -7.33 -24.53 7.27
CA ASN A 142 -7.48 -24.88 8.69
C ASN A 142 -8.71 -25.77 8.94
N ALA A 143 -9.00 -26.67 8.00
CA ALA A 143 -10.11 -27.59 8.09
C ALA A 143 -9.83 -28.69 9.11
N ASN A 144 -10.88 -29.14 9.80
CA ASN A 144 -10.80 -30.30 10.67
C ASN A 144 -10.58 -31.58 9.84
N ARG A 145 -9.70 -32.46 10.29
CA ARG A 145 -9.61 -33.81 9.73
C ARG A 145 -10.63 -34.71 10.40
N GLY A 146 -11.10 -35.70 9.68
CA GLY A 146 -11.99 -36.72 10.22
C GLY A 146 -11.37 -37.54 11.36
N PRO A 147 -12.15 -38.35 12.07
CA PRO A 147 -11.65 -39.23 13.13
C PRO A 147 -10.58 -40.17 12.56
N MET A 148 -9.63 -40.56 13.40
CA MET A 148 -8.50 -41.40 13.00
C MET A 148 -8.84 -42.91 13.05
N SER A 149 -9.98 -43.25 13.64
CA SER A 149 -10.51 -44.62 13.72
C SER A 149 -12.03 -44.58 13.65
N HIS A 150 -12.60 -45.73 13.33
CA HIS A 150 -14.06 -45.94 13.30
C HIS A 150 -14.61 -46.12 14.70
#